data_bf791e8e0816f1f3e479f0de0b6bb14b
#
_entry.id   bf791e8e0816f1f3e479f0de0b6bb14b
#
_cell.length_a   1.000
_cell.length_b   1.000
_cell.length_c   1.000
_cell.angle_alpha   90.00
_cell.angle_beta   90.00
_cell.angle_gamma   90.00
#
_symmetry.space_group_name_H-M   'P 1'
#
loop_
_entity.id
_entity.type
_entity.pdbx_description
1 polymer ?
#
loop_
_entity_poly.entity_id
_entity_poly.type
_entity_poly.pdbx_seq_one_letter_code
_entity_poly.pdbx_strand_id
1 'polypeptide(L)'
;EMEAHPEHLSYLYETLRCYLMLFKPEYFESEDIYVWFSAYLDRNLPGDLNIQTRNELMNHIVALLKEGVTQTEIDNQAVRVARAELTKLPIAERAYQRLQADFLDSSIPPFRLTDIISFESAQKFTFRNNGDLTRSIPGLYTFNGFHGIFNIEKGKMLGNLMASSWVYGQEASGTYDISKAEIEKKLEQRYFQDYIYYWQSFLDDLSLNQYSSPAEGVNITDVLAGSEAPIKNIINAVKKNVQLTKLPISENQKVAGDIAANAAKVAMQTKANRIKRFLPDEAPKFEVELPGYQVEEAFEDIIDIDIQQLDNIQKNLRELNIYLTKLDRGDQLKYSIKDQISGKSKPSFIRQLEYQSSDLPYPFNSWLLDISRDTSNITKNSANRHLNEIWKSKVLREYNAAIVGRYPFAPQAEKEVSIKDFTRFFGPNGTIDNFFNSYVAPSVDMSSSPWKFEKDIGISNNTLKMFEHAFKIQTAFFERGSDTPRIEFGLRTFNLDKTVSSLMIEIDGQSMIYRHGPLKVTNFVWPGASGQSKTRVVFTPPNGGRSINTTYQGEWSLYRMLDELSEKRSKTRQDLELHFSLMGNNAKVELLPSSIRHPFWNSSVEKFSCPTRL
;
A
#
# COMPACT_ATOMS: atom_id res chain seq x y z
N GLU A 1 -24.39 -29.99 -18.73
CA GLU A 1 -23.19 -30.65 -18.17
C GLU A 1 -23.39 -30.73 -16.68
N MET A 2 -23.93 -31.87 -16.19
CA MET A 2 -23.98 -32.11 -14.73
C MET A 2 -22.63 -32.64 -14.35
N GLU A 3 -21.78 -31.80 -13.73
CA GLU A 3 -20.60 -32.25 -12.99
C GLU A 3 -21.10 -33.21 -11.90
N ALA A 4 -20.63 -34.45 -11.94
CA ALA A 4 -21.00 -35.47 -10.96
C ALA A 4 -20.37 -35.05 -9.62
N HIS A 5 -21.19 -34.55 -8.69
CA HIS A 5 -20.74 -34.23 -7.34
C HIS A 5 -20.15 -35.48 -6.68
N PRO A 6 -18.94 -35.38 -6.07
CA PRO A 6 -18.27 -36.52 -5.44
C PRO A 6 -19.16 -37.31 -4.46
N GLU A 7 -19.99 -36.61 -3.70
CA GLU A 7 -20.94 -37.19 -2.76
C GLU A 7 -21.98 -38.10 -3.45
N HIS A 8 -22.40 -37.79 -4.67
CA HIS A 8 -23.33 -38.59 -5.42
C HIS A 8 -22.72 -39.91 -5.90
N LEU A 9 -21.43 -39.91 -6.27
CA LEU A 9 -20.75 -41.13 -6.74
C LEU A 9 -20.41 -42.07 -5.58
N SER A 10 -20.03 -41.55 -4.41
CA SER A 10 -19.82 -42.34 -3.20
C SER A 10 -21.12 -43.01 -2.75
N TYR A 11 -22.21 -42.26 -2.73
CA TYR A 11 -23.54 -42.80 -2.41
C TYR A 11 -24.01 -43.85 -3.43
N LEU A 12 -23.82 -43.61 -4.73
CA LEU A 12 -24.14 -44.56 -5.78
C LEU A 12 -23.31 -45.85 -5.63
N TYR A 13 -22.01 -45.73 -5.30
CA TYR A 13 -21.15 -46.87 -5.08
C TYR A 13 -21.61 -47.73 -3.90
N GLU A 14 -21.85 -47.14 -2.73
CA GLU A 14 -22.33 -47.91 -1.56
C GLU A 14 -23.72 -48.49 -1.79
N THR A 15 -24.60 -47.80 -2.50
CA THR A 15 -25.89 -48.31 -2.89
C THR A 15 -25.78 -49.55 -3.80
N LEU A 16 -24.95 -49.45 -4.85
CA LEU A 16 -24.70 -50.54 -5.76
C LEU A 16 -24.01 -51.72 -5.04
N ARG A 17 -23.07 -51.44 -4.15
CA ARG A 17 -22.37 -52.43 -3.35
C ARG A 17 -23.34 -53.22 -2.46
N CYS A 18 -24.16 -52.53 -1.69
CA CYS A 18 -25.19 -53.17 -0.85
C CYS A 18 -26.21 -53.91 -1.68
N TYR A 19 -26.65 -53.36 -2.81
CA TYR A 19 -27.55 -54.05 -3.72
C TYR A 19 -26.97 -55.35 -4.24
N LEU A 20 -25.71 -55.34 -4.71
CA LEU A 20 -25.03 -56.55 -5.21
C LEU A 20 -24.75 -57.57 -4.11
N MET A 21 -24.46 -57.15 -2.86
CA MET A 21 -24.30 -58.05 -1.70
C MET A 21 -25.54 -58.90 -1.45
N LEU A 22 -26.75 -58.43 -1.74
CA LEU A 22 -27.98 -59.16 -1.59
C LEU A 22 -28.10 -60.31 -2.60
N PHE A 23 -27.37 -60.26 -3.72
CA PHE A 23 -27.43 -61.27 -4.81
C PHE A 23 -26.17 -62.10 -4.95
N LYS A 24 -25.08 -61.75 -4.24
CA LYS A 24 -23.77 -62.41 -4.28
C LYS A 24 -23.41 -62.92 -2.88
N PRO A 25 -23.78 -64.13 -2.49
CA PRO A 25 -23.54 -64.66 -1.13
C PRO A 25 -22.07 -64.62 -0.70
N GLU A 26 -21.12 -64.75 -1.65
CA GLU A 26 -19.66 -64.67 -1.42
C GLU A 26 -19.15 -63.33 -0.90
N TYR A 27 -19.92 -62.26 -1.10
CA TYR A 27 -19.60 -60.88 -0.65
C TYR A 27 -20.57 -60.36 0.40
N PHE A 28 -21.46 -61.20 0.92
CA PHE A 28 -22.50 -60.78 1.86
C PHE A 28 -21.92 -60.43 3.22
N GLU A 29 -22.04 -59.16 3.63
CA GLU A 29 -21.68 -58.65 4.95
C GLU A 29 -22.88 -57.92 5.56
N SER A 30 -23.48 -58.55 6.58
CA SER A 30 -24.71 -58.06 7.22
C SER A 30 -24.51 -56.71 7.91
N GLU A 31 -23.33 -56.47 8.44
CA GLU A 31 -22.98 -55.21 9.12
C GLU A 31 -22.93 -54.01 8.16
N ASP A 32 -22.34 -54.16 7.00
CA ASP A 32 -22.28 -53.14 5.97
C ASP A 32 -23.67 -52.79 5.43
N ILE A 33 -24.50 -53.81 5.21
CA ILE A 33 -25.90 -53.60 4.77
C ILE A 33 -26.69 -52.85 5.86
N TYR A 34 -26.50 -53.23 7.13
CA TYR A 34 -27.14 -52.53 8.25
C TYR A 34 -26.75 -51.04 8.30
N VAL A 35 -25.44 -50.72 8.23
CA VAL A 35 -24.91 -49.36 8.23
C VAL A 35 -25.49 -48.56 7.07
N TRP A 36 -25.52 -49.12 5.86
CA TRP A 36 -26.09 -48.45 4.70
C TRP A 36 -27.58 -48.15 4.85
N PHE A 37 -28.37 -49.11 5.33
CA PHE A 37 -29.81 -48.87 5.54
C PHE A 37 -30.07 -47.85 6.65
N SER A 38 -29.28 -47.82 7.71
CA SER A 38 -29.36 -46.82 8.76
C SER A 38 -29.13 -45.41 8.17
N ALA A 39 -28.08 -45.22 7.40
CA ALA A 39 -27.77 -43.96 6.74
C ALA A 39 -28.85 -43.56 5.70
N TYR A 40 -29.37 -44.55 4.96
CA TYR A 40 -30.46 -44.32 4.02
C TYR A 40 -31.74 -43.83 4.71
N LEU A 41 -32.12 -44.44 5.84
CA LEU A 41 -33.30 -44.05 6.60
C LEU A 41 -33.12 -42.68 7.27
N ASP A 42 -31.95 -42.38 7.79
CA ASP A 42 -31.66 -41.05 8.37
C ASP A 42 -31.76 -39.94 7.33
N ARG A 43 -31.33 -40.20 6.11
CA ARG A 43 -31.42 -39.25 4.98
C ARG A 43 -32.85 -39.06 4.46
N ASN A 44 -33.64 -40.14 4.35
CA ASN A 44 -34.96 -40.10 3.73
C ASN A 44 -36.13 -39.88 4.72
N LEU A 45 -35.91 -40.16 6.00
CA LEU A 45 -36.82 -39.95 7.10
C LEU A 45 -36.18 -39.07 8.19
N PRO A 46 -35.80 -37.84 7.90
CA PRO A 46 -35.10 -36.98 8.85
C PRO A 46 -36.01 -36.51 9.98
N GLY A 47 -35.41 -36.11 11.11
CA GLY A 47 -36.06 -35.49 12.25
C GLY A 47 -36.61 -36.45 13.30
N ASP A 48 -36.86 -35.90 14.50
CA ASP A 48 -37.22 -36.65 15.69
C ASP A 48 -38.58 -37.34 15.60
N LEU A 49 -39.49 -36.78 14.80
CA LEU A 49 -40.82 -37.36 14.57
C LEU A 49 -40.76 -38.74 13.87
N ASN A 50 -39.68 -39.04 13.19
CA ASN A 50 -39.51 -40.30 12.43
C ASN A 50 -38.65 -41.33 13.18
N ILE A 51 -38.19 -41.09 14.41
CA ILE A 51 -37.30 -41.98 15.16
C ILE A 51 -37.96 -43.36 15.34
N GLN A 52 -39.24 -43.41 15.75
CA GLN A 52 -39.91 -44.64 15.96
C GLN A 52 -40.04 -45.45 14.65
N THR A 53 -40.44 -44.82 13.56
CA THR A 53 -40.54 -45.45 12.22
C THR A 53 -39.19 -45.98 11.75
N ARG A 54 -38.09 -45.19 11.92
CA ARG A 54 -36.74 -45.66 11.60
C ARG A 54 -36.33 -46.89 12.39
N ASN A 55 -36.60 -46.89 13.70
CA ASN A 55 -36.29 -48.04 14.57
C ASN A 55 -37.06 -49.30 14.19
N GLU A 56 -38.36 -49.15 13.89
CA GLU A 56 -39.21 -50.27 13.43
C GLU A 56 -38.68 -50.83 12.11
N LEU A 57 -38.37 -49.98 11.13
CA LEU A 57 -37.80 -50.40 9.84
C LEU A 57 -36.42 -51.08 10.03
N MET A 58 -35.57 -50.54 10.87
CA MET A 58 -34.26 -51.15 11.16
C MET A 58 -34.40 -52.53 11.84
N ASN A 59 -35.40 -52.72 12.75
CA ASN A 59 -35.68 -54.01 13.35
C ASN A 59 -36.13 -55.06 12.30
N HIS A 60 -36.92 -54.65 11.32
CA HIS A 60 -37.31 -55.52 10.21
C HIS A 60 -36.10 -55.89 9.33
N ILE A 61 -35.23 -54.94 9.04
CA ILE A 61 -33.98 -55.18 8.31
C ILE A 61 -33.08 -56.19 9.04
N VAL A 62 -32.88 -56.02 10.36
CA VAL A 62 -32.10 -56.95 11.18
C VAL A 62 -32.70 -58.36 11.16
N ALA A 63 -34.04 -58.49 11.24
CA ALA A 63 -34.70 -59.76 11.15
C ALA A 63 -34.51 -60.43 9.78
N LEU A 64 -34.65 -59.65 8.69
CA LEU A 64 -34.44 -60.12 7.32
C LEU A 64 -32.99 -60.55 7.05
N LEU A 65 -31.99 -59.83 7.58
CA LEU A 65 -30.58 -60.18 7.48
C LEU A 65 -30.22 -61.47 8.23
N LYS A 66 -30.96 -61.79 9.33
CA LYS A 66 -30.80 -63.03 10.10
C LYS A 66 -31.44 -64.24 9.42
N GLU A 67 -32.57 -64.10 8.76
CA GLU A 67 -33.29 -65.15 8.07
C GLU A 67 -32.68 -65.48 6.69
N GLY A 68 -31.88 -64.59 6.16
CA GLY A 68 -31.34 -64.62 4.80
C GLY A 68 -32.29 -64.00 3.78
N VAL A 69 -31.71 -63.31 2.82
CA VAL A 69 -32.51 -62.69 1.73
C VAL A 69 -32.87 -63.74 0.70
N THR A 70 -34.18 -63.91 0.44
CA THR A 70 -34.65 -64.74 -0.66
C THR A 70 -34.28 -64.10 -2.00
N GLN A 71 -33.55 -64.83 -2.84
CA GLN A 71 -33.05 -64.31 -4.12
C GLN A 71 -34.22 -63.96 -5.04
N THR A 72 -34.33 -62.67 -5.36
CA THR A 72 -35.10 -62.14 -6.49
C THR A 72 -34.17 -61.98 -7.68
N GLU A 73 -34.69 -61.79 -8.90
CA GLU A 73 -33.85 -61.59 -10.08
C GLU A 73 -33.14 -60.23 -9.99
N ILE A 74 -31.84 -60.25 -10.29
CA ILE A 74 -31.05 -59.03 -10.35
C ILE A 74 -31.42 -58.18 -11.54
N ASP A 75 -31.63 -56.86 -11.32
CA ASP A 75 -31.82 -55.90 -12.43
C ASP A 75 -30.46 -55.60 -13.08
N ASN A 76 -30.11 -56.39 -14.08
CA ASN A 76 -28.89 -56.21 -14.84
C ASN A 76 -28.81 -54.91 -15.60
N GLN A 77 -29.94 -54.22 -15.90
CA GLN A 77 -29.92 -52.93 -16.56
C GLN A 77 -29.56 -51.83 -15.59
N ALA A 78 -30.13 -51.79 -14.40
CA ALA A 78 -29.79 -50.86 -13.33
C ALA A 78 -28.32 -51.00 -12.94
N VAL A 79 -27.83 -52.24 -12.77
CA VAL A 79 -26.41 -52.53 -12.47
C VAL A 79 -25.50 -51.99 -13.57
N ARG A 80 -25.82 -52.23 -14.86
CA ARG A 80 -25.00 -51.69 -15.97
C ARG A 80 -24.95 -50.17 -15.99
N VAL A 81 -26.08 -49.50 -15.78
CA VAL A 81 -26.13 -48.02 -15.73
C VAL A 81 -25.31 -47.48 -14.56
N ALA A 82 -25.50 -48.02 -13.37
CA ALA A 82 -24.73 -47.62 -12.19
C ALA A 82 -23.20 -47.82 -12.37
N ARG A 83 -22.79 -48.99 -12.93
CA ARG A 83 -21.40 -49.28 -13.25
C ARG A 83 -20.82 -48.31 -14.30
N ALA A 84 -21.57 -48.02 -15.34
CA ALA A 84 -21.14 -47.05 -16.37
C ALA A 84 -20.92 -45.65 -15.77
N GLU A 85 -21.77 -45.24 -14.85
CA GLU A 85 -21.61 -43.97 -14.14
C GLU A 85 -20.38 -43.98 -13.24
N LEU A 86 -20.22 -45.02 -12.41
CA LEU A 86 -19.12 -45.16 -11.49
C LEU A 86 -17.74 -45.28 -12.18
N THR A 87 -17.69 -45.80 -13.40
CA THR A 87 -16.44 -46.00 -14.16
C THR A 87 -16.03 -44.78 -14.97
N LYS A 88 -16.82 -43.72 -15.01
CA LYS A 88 -16.43 -42.44 -15.65
C LYS A 88 -15.15 -41.82 -15.01
N LEU A 89 -14.95 -42.01 -13.72
CA LEU A 89 -13.74 -41.57 -13.04
C LEU A 89 -12.64 -42.62 -13.05
N PRO A 90 -11.37 -42.25 -13.30
CA PRO A 90 -10.22 -43.12 -13.14
C PRO A 90 -10.15 -43.76 -11.72
N ILE A 91 -9.61 -44.96 -11.61
CA ILE A 91 -9.53 -45.66 -10.34
C ILE A 91 -8.73 -44.90 -9.27
N ALA A 92 -7.67 -44.18 -9.67
CA ALA A 92 -6.87 -43.37 -8.77
C ALA A 92 -7.67 -42.21 -8.19
N GLU A 93 -8.54 -41.56 -9.01
CA GLU A 93 -9.39 -40.48 -8.57
C GLU A 93 -10.49 -40.95 -7.61
N ARG A 94 -11.07 -42.11 -7.89
CA ARG A 94 -12.03 -42.75 -6.97
C ARG A 94 -11.41 -43.11 -5.62
N ALA A 95 -10.19 -43.63 -5.65
CA ALA A 95 -9.42 -43.92 -4.44
C ALA A 95 -9.14 -42.67 -3.63
N TYR A 96 -8.81 -41.57 -4.34
CA TYR A 96 -8.51 -40.30 -3.71
C TYR A 96 -9.76 -39.66 -3.07
N GLN A 97 -10.90 -39.65 -3.78
CA GLN A 97 -12.16 -39.15 -3.21
C GLN A 97 -12.60 -39.94 -1.98
N ARG A 98 -12.42 -41.26 -1.99
CA ARG A 98 -12.72 -42.07 -0.82
C ARG A 98 -11.78 -41.76 0.36
N LEU A 99 -10.48 -41.58 0.10
CA LEU A 99 -9.53 -41.11 1.12
C LEU A 99 -9.96 -39.76 1.70
N GLN A 100 -10.35 -38.83 0.88
CA GLN A 100 -10.86 -37.53 1.36
C GLN A 100 -12.10 -37.73 2.24
N ALA A 101 -13.07 -38.53 1.81
CA ALA A 101 -14.30 -38.77 2.58
C ALA A 101 -14.01 -39.46 3.93
N ASP A 102 -13.12 -40.46 3.94
CA ASP A 102 -12.78 -41.22 5.17
C ASP A 102 -11.96 -40.40 6.18
N PHE A 103 -11.21 -39.39 5.73
CA PHE A 103 -10.27 -38.63 6.56
C PHE A 103 -10.49 -37.15 6.63
N LEU A 104 -11.52 -36.60 5.99
CA LEU A 104 -11.89 -35.17 6.09
C LEU A 104 -12.23 -34.80 7.55
N ASP A 105 -12.86 -35.70 8.28
CA ASP A 105 -13.20 -35.59 9.70
C ASP A 105 -12.23 -36.35 10.61
N SER A 106 -10.99 -36.55 10.16
CA SER A 106 -10.00 -37.26 10.93
C SER A 106 -9.67 -36.57 12.25
N SER A 107 -9.11 -37.31 13.21
CA SER A 107 -8.64 -36.81 14.50
C SER A 107 -7.46 -35.82 14.39
N ILE A 108 -6.93 -35.59 13.20
CA ILE A 108 -5.86 -34.63 12.94
C ILE A 108 -6.51 -33.24 12.75
N PRO A 109 -6.22 -32.28 13.65
CA PRO A 109 -6.80 -30.97 13.56
C PRO A 109 -6.35 -30.23 12.29
N PRO A 110 -7.21 -29.38 11.71
CA PRO A 110 -6.82 -28.51 10.61
C PRO A 110 -5.75 -27.53 11.07
N PHE A 111 -4.87 -27.11 10.17
CA PHE A 111 -3.91 -26.05 10.44
C PHE A 111 -4.59 -24.69 10.39
N ARG A 112 -4.45 -23.89 11.44
CA ARG A 112 -4.98 -22.52 11.55
C ARG A 112 -3.87 -21.57 11.95
N LEU A 113 -4.01 -20.31 11.55
CA LEU A 113 -3.07 -19.25 11.94
C LEU A 113 -3.01 -19.10 13.47
N THR A 114 -4.15 -19.17 14.13
CA THR A 114 -4.29 -19.06 15.60
C THR A 114 -3.68 -20.22 16.40
N ASP A 115 -3.30 -21.32 15.75
CA ASP A 115 -2.59 -22.43 16.41
C ASP A 115 -1.07 -22.19 16.44
N ILE A 116 -0.59 -21.21 15.66
CA ILE A 116 0.84 -20.90 15.50
C ILE A 116 1.23 -19.63 16.24
N ILE A 117 0.35 -18.64 16.22
CA ILE A 117 0.54 -17.33 16.87
C ILE A 117 -0.68 -17.00 17.74
N SER A 118 -0.48 -16.14 18.74
CA SER A 118 -1.56 -15.70 19.60
C SER A 118 -2.70 -15.03 18.82
N PHE A 119 -3.90 -15.04 19.38
CA PHE A 119 -5.05 -14.36 18.75
C PHE A 119 -4.78 -12.86 18.52
N GLU A 120 -4.09 -12.19 19.45
CA GLU A 120 -3.68 -10.79 19.31
C GLU A 120 -2.78 -10.58 18.08
N SER A 121 -1.81 -11.48 17.89
CA SER A 121 -0.93 -11.45 16.72
C SER A 121 -1.68 -11.79 15.42
N ALA A 122 -2.59 -12.76 15.46
CA ALA A 122 -3.39 -13.14 14.31
C ALA A 122 -4.29 -11.99 13.83
N GLN A 123 -4.79 -11.13 14.72
CA GLN A 123 -5.56 -9.94 14.37
C GLN A 123 -4.77 -8.89 13.56
N LYS A 124 -3.43 -8.99 13.48
CA LYS A 124 -2.62 -8.12 12.61
C LYS A 124 -2.56 -8.61 11.17
N PHE A 125 -3.16 -9.75 10.90
CA PHE A 125 -3.27 -10.35 9.58
C PHE A 125 -4.74 -10.42 9.15
N THR A 126 -4.96 -10.53 7.85
CA THR A 126 -6.28 -10.74 7.25
C THR A 126 -6.18 -11.67 6.05
N PHE A 127 -7.25 -12.41 5.78
CA PHE A 127 -7.41 -13.15 4.52
C PHE A 127 -8.18 -12.28 3.53
N ARG A 128 -7.58 -12.05 2.35
CA ARG A 128 -8.08 -11.09 1.34
C ARG A 128 -9.48 -11.43 0.84
N ASN A 129 -9.80 -12.73 0.72
CA ASN A 129 -11.07 -13.17 0.15
C ASN A 129 -12.24 -13.16 1.14
N ASN A 130 -12.00 -13.37 2.44
CA ASN A 130 -13.08 -13.47 3.43
C ASN A 130 -12.88 -12.59 4.67
N GLY A 131 -11.70 -11.99 4.89
CA GLY A 131 -11.41 -11.20 6.09
C GLY A 131 -11.44 -11.98 7.42
N ASP A 132 -11.73 -13.27 7.39
CA ASP A 132 -11.98 -14.11 8.57
C ASP A 132 -10.75 -14.99 8.89
N LEU A 133 -10.34 -14.97 10.17
CA LEU A 133 -9.24 -15.79 10.70
C LEU A 133 -9.59 -17.28 10.84
N THR A 134 -10.81 -17.69 10.51
CA THR A 134 -11.26 -19.11 10.59
C THR A 134 -10.74 -19.97 9.44
N ARG A 135 -10.17 -19.35 8.39
CA ARG A 135 -9.57 -20.08 7.26
C ARG A 135 -8.54 -21.08 7.75
N SER A 136 -8.62 -22.30 7.26
CA SER A 136 -7.77 -23.41 7.69
C SER A 136 -7.35 -24.30 6.52
N ILE A 137 -6.27 -25.03 6.71
CA ILE A 137 -5.86 -26.12 5.82
C ILE A 137 -6.34 -27.42 6.45
N PRO A 138 -7.07 -28.30 5.74
CA PRO A 138 -7.52 -29.58 6.32
C PRO A 138 -6.36 -30.39 6.87
N GLY A 139 -6.58 -31.08 8.01
CA GLY A 139 -5.54 -31.85 8.69
C GLY A 139 -4.86 -32.91 7.81
N LEU A 140 -5.58 -33.45 6.82
CA LEU A 140 -5.04 -34.37 5.82
C LEU A 140 -3.85 -33.78 5.04
N TYR A 141 -3.84 -32.45 4.79
CA TYR A 141 -2.78 -31.74 4.06
C TYR A 141 -1.80 -31.02 4.99
N THR A 142 -1.52 -31.63 6.12
CA THR A 142 -0.46 -31.23 7.06
C THR A 142 0.64 -32.28 7.12
N PHE A 143 1.79 -31.92 7.70
CA PHE A 143 2.86 -32.88 7.95
C PHE A 143 2.37 -34.14 8.70
N ASN A 144 1.54 -33.94 9.73
CA ASN A 144 0.95 -35.03 10.49
C ASN A 144 -0.07 -35.83 9.67
N GLY A 145 -0.85 -35.16 8.80
CA GLY A 145 -1.77 -35.84 7.88
C GLY A 145 -1.07 -36.72 6.87
N PHE A 146 0.02 -36.22 6.31
CA PHE A 146 0.83 -37.00 5.39
C PHE A 146 1.44 -38.23 6.06
N HIS A 147 2.17 -38.05 7.17
CA HIS A 147 2.87 -39.16 7.83
C HIS A 147 1.96 -40.07 8.64
N GLY A 148 0.92 -39.52 9.27
CA GLY A 148 0.02 -40.29 10.15
C GLY A 148 -1.13 -40.99 9.43
N ILE A 149 -1.54 -40.47 8.27
CA ILE A 149 -2.68 -41.02 7.53
C ILE A 149 -2.28 -41.44 6.12
N PHE A 150 -1.98 -40.48 5.24
CA PHE A 150 -1.85 -40.75 3.81
C PHE A 150 -0.79 -41.82 3.51
N ASN A 151 0.41 -41.64 4.03
CA ASN A 151 1.53 -42.55 3.75
C ASN A 151 1.33 -43.96 4.31
N ILE A 152 0.51 -44.11 5.37
CA ILE A 152 0.20 -45.40 6.00
C ILE A 152 -0.98 -46.07 5.28
N GLU A 153 -2.06 -45.33 5.03
CA GLU A 153 -3.34 -45.87 4.60
C GLU A 153 -3.48 -46.03 3.07
N LYS A 154 -2.67 -45.28 2.26
CA LYS A 154 -2.74 -45.34 0.80
C LYS A 154 -2.65 -46.76 0.22
N GLY A 155 -1.72 -47.57 0.71
CA GLY A 155 -1.52 -48.93 0.25
C GLY A 155 -2.65 -49.90 0.63
N LYS A 156 -3.19 -49.75 1.84
CA LYS A 156 -4.31 -50.54 2.37
C LYS A 156 -5.60 -50.18 1.65
N MET A 157 -5.86 -48.88 1.47
CA MET A 157 -7.04 -48.40 0.76
C MET A 157 -7.04 -48.83 -0.70
N LEU A 158 -5.90 -48.76 -1.37
CA LEU A 158 -5.78 -49.27 -2.73
C LEU A 158 -6.06 -50.76 -2.80
N GLY A 159 -5.56 -51.56 -1.80
CA GLY A 159 -5.90 -52.97 -1.66
C GLY A 159 -7.40 -53.22 -1.50
N ASN A 160 -8.08 -52.45 -0.64
CA ASN A 160 -9.52 -52.55 -0.44
C ASN A 160 -10.31 -52.18 -1.69
N LEU A 161 -9.89 -51.13 -2.43
CA LEU A 161 -10.52 -50.75 -3.68
C LEU A 161 -10.37 -51.84 -4.76
N MET A 162 -9.22 -52.48 -4.83
CA MET A 162 -9.01 -53.59 -5.75
C MET A 162 -9.81 -54.82 -5.33
N ALA A 163 -9.90 -55.13 -4.03
CA ALA A 163 -10.78 -56.18 -3.50
C ALA A 163 -12.27 -55.94 -3.78
N SER A 164 -12.66 -54.66 -3.92
CA SER A 164 -14.04 -54.23 -4.25
C SER A 164 -14.30 -54.16 -5.77
N SER A 165 -13.38 -54.63 -6.61
CA SER A 165 -13.50 -54.61 -8.09
C SER A 165 -14.76 -55.31 -8.63
N TRP A 166 -15.29 -56.29 -7.90
CA TRP A 166 -16.52 -57.00 -8.20
C TRP A 166 -17.76 -56.07 -8.30
N VAL A 167 -17.78 -54.97 -7.53
CA VAL A 167 -18.86 -53.96 -7.61
C VAL A 167 -18.87 -53.34 -8.99
N TYR A 168 -17.72 -53.05 -9.54
CA TYR A 168 -17.54 -52.46 -10.86
C TYR A 168 -17.71 -53.45 -12.02
N GLY A 169 -17.85 -54.76 -11.74
CA GLY A 169 -18.00 -55.81 -12.75
C GLY A 169 -16.71 -56.22 -13.46
N GLN A 170 -15.56 -55.95 -12.86
CA GLN A 170 -14.22 -56.17 -13.44
C GLN A 170 -13.61 -57.51 -13.04
N GLU A 171 -14.39 -58.40 -12.37
CA GLU A 171 -13.94 -59.75 -11.94
C GLU A 171 -13.55 -60.68 -13.09
N ALA A 172 -14.13 -60.47 -14.28
CA ALA A 172 -14.01 -61.38 -15.40
C ALA A 172 -12.94 -60.96 -16.44
N SER A 173 -12.45 -59.77 -16.39
CA SER A 173 -11.41 -59.29 -17.29
C SER A 173 -10.11 -59.11 -16.52
N GLY A 174 -9.19 -60.05 -16.57
CA GLY A 174 -7.83 -59.98 -16.03
C GLY A 174 -6.96 -58.85 -16.57
N THR A 175 -7.56 -57.73 -16.94
CA THR A 175 -6.95 -56.58 -17.58
C THR A 175 -7.20 -55.33 -16.74
N TYR A 176 -6.52 -55.19 -15.60
CA TYR A 176 -6.00 -53.92 -15.29
C TYR A 176 -4.76 -53.72 -16.17
N ASP A 177 -4.90 -53.05 -17.30
CA ASP A 177 -3.79 -52.59 -18.13
C ASP A 177 -2.83 -51.68 -17.36
N ILE A 178 -3.18 -51.31 -16.15
CA ILE A 178 -2.42 -50.38 -15.28
C ILE A 178 -1.98 -51.14 -14.04
N SER A 179 -0.68 -51.17 -13.78
CA SER A 179 -0.13 -51.84 -12.58
C SER A 179 -0.58 -51.13 -11.28
N LYS A 180 -0.67 -51.86 -10.16
CA LYS A 180 -0.95 -51.30 -8.83
C LYS A 180 -0.03 -50.11 -8.53
N ALA A 181 1.23 -50.19 -8.92
CA ALA A 181 2.23 -49.13 -8.72
C ALA A 181 1.90 -47.83 -9.51
N GLU A 182 1.36 -47.99 -10.71
CA GLU A 182 0.94 -46.81 -11.49
C GLU A 182 -0.30 -46.11 -10.92
N ILE A 183 -1.24 -46.90 -10.35
CA ILE A 183 -2.41 -46.35 -9.67
C ILE A 183 -1.97 -45.64 -8.40
N GLU A 184 -1.07 -46.21 -7.62
CA GLU A 184 -0.49 -45.60 -6.43
C GLU A 184 0.25 -44.30 -6.76
N LYS A 185 1.04 -44.29 -7.82
CA LYS A 185 1.72 -43.07 -8.31
C LYS A 185 0.73 -41.96 -8.70
N LYS A 186 -0.35 -42.30 -9.40
CA LYS A 186 -1.40 -41.30 -9.77
C LYS A 186 -2.14 -40.78 -8.53
N LEU A 187 -2.40 -41.65 -7.54
CA LEU A 187 -3.02 -41.25 -6.27
C LEU A 187 -2.11 -40.29 -5.51
N GLU A 188 -0.82 -40.57 -5.43
CA GLU A 188 0.18 -39.70 -4.81
C GLU A 188 0.27 -38.36 -5.51
N GLN A 189 0.35 -38.35 -6.84
CA GLN A 189 0.38 -37.12 -7.62
C GLN A 189 -0.84 -36.24 -7.34
N ARG A 190 -2.03 -36.85 -7.29
CA ARG A 190 -3.26 -36.09 -7.00
C ARG A 190 -3.28 -35.52 -5.58
N TYR A 191 -2.85 -36.30 -4.59
CA TYR A 191 -2.72 -35.86 -3.22
C TYR A 191 -1.73 -34.69 -3.08
N PHE A 192 -0.54 -34.78 -3.69
CA PHE A 192 0.45 -33.71 -3.62
C PHE A 192 0.02 -32.45 -4.38
N GLN A 193 -0.73 -32.59 -5.47
CA GLN A 193 -1.32 -31.42 -6.15
C GLN A 193 -2.27 -30.64 -5.23
N ASP A 194 -3.17 -31.35 -4.54
CA ASP A 194 -4.08 -30.70 -3.58
C ASP A 194 -3.32 -30.17 -2.36
N TYR A 195 -2.30 -30.88 -1.87
CA TYR A 195 -1.45 -30.40 -0.79
C TYR A 195 -0.81 -29.06 -1.13
N ILE A 196 -0.17 -28.97 -2.29
CA ILE A 196 0.44 -27.73 -2.79
C ILE A 196 -0.61 -26.64 -2.95
N TYR A 197 -1.75 -26.97 -3.55
CA TYR A 197 -2.84 -26.01 -3.76
C TYR A 197 -3.37 -25.42 -2.44
N TYR A 198 -3.62 -26.22 -1.42
CA TYR A 198 -4.10 -25.73 -0.13
C TYR A 198 -3.09 -24.79 0.53
N TRP A 199 -1.81 -25.13 0.52
CA TRP A 199 -0.77 -24.29 1.10
C TRP A 199 -0.54 -23.01 0.31
N GLN A 200 -0.44 -23.07 -1.01
CA GLN A 200 -0.30 -21.89 -1.85
C GLN A 200 -1.52 -20.97 -1.68
N SER A 201 -2.72 -21.52 -1.79
CA SER A 201 -3.96 -20.74 -1.64
C SER A 201 -4.10 -20.10 -0.26
N PHE A 202 -3.63 -20.76 0.82
CA PHE A 202 -3.60 -20.19 2.15
C PHE A 202 -2.62 -19.03 2.26
N LEU A 203 -1.42 -19.19 1.73
CA LEU A 203 -0.38 -18.16 1.75
C LEU A 203 -0.71 -16.97 0.85
N ASP A 204 -1.24 -17.22 -0.35
CA ASP A 204 -1.64 -16.18 -1.30
C ASP A 204 -2.73 -15.27 -0.75
N ASP A 205 -3.61 -15.82 0.06
CA ASP A 205 -4.73 -15.10 0.65
C ASP A 205 -4.33 -14.33 1.92
N LEU A 206 -3.28 -14.78 2.63
CA LEU A 206 -2.84 -14.17 3.88
C LEU A 206 -2.05 -12.87 3.65
N SER A 207 -2.47 -11.80 4.27
CA SER A 207 -1.83 -10.48 4.19
C SER A 207 -1.76 -9.79 5.54
N LEU A 208 -0.85 -8.84 5.69
CA LEU A 208 -0.81 -7.93 6.84
C LEU A 208 -1.86 -6.84 6.70
N ASN A 209 -2.42 -6.41 7.83
CA ASN A 209 -3.27 -5.24 7.88
C ASN A 209 -2.46 -3.99 7.54
N GLN A 210 -3.01 -3.15 6.68
CA GLN A 210 -2.44 -1.86 6.35
C GLN A 210 -2.69 -0.85 7.47
N TYR A 211 -1.85 0.17 7.55
CA TYR A 211 -2.00 1.25 8.52
C TYR A 211 -1.77 2.62 7.89
N SER A 212 -2.53 3.60 8.36
CA SER A 212 -2.58 4.95 7.79
C SER A 212 -2.20 6.06 8.78
N SER A 213 -2.03 5.70 10.05
CA SER A 213 -1.61 6.61 11.12
C SER A 213 -0.42 6.05 11.91
N PRO A 214 0.39 6.93 12.55
CA PRO A 214 1.49 6.46 13.41
C PRO A 214 1.02 5.53 14.52
N ALA A 215 -0.09 5.82 15.18
CA ALA A 215 -0.65 5.01 16.26
C ALA A 215 -1.04 3.60 15.81
N GLU A 216 -1.69 3.47 14.62
CA GLU A 216 -1.98 2.16 14.03
C GLU A 216 -0.70 1.41 13.70
N GLY A 217 0.29 2.11 13.10
CA GLY A 217 1.59 1.53 12.78
C GLY A 217 2.34 1.03 14.02
N VAL A 218 2.30 1.78 15.13
CA VAL A 218 2.85 1.33 16.43
C VAL A 218 2.16 0.05 16.89
N ASN A 219 0.83 0.01 16.86
CA ASN A 219 0.05 -1.15 17.30
C ASN A 219 0.39 -2.43 16.50
N ILE A 220 0.58 -2.31 15.18
CA ILE A 220 0.93 -3.46 14.34
C ILE A 220 2.39 -3.85 14.55
N THR A 221 3.31 -2.89 14.48
CA THR A 221 4.75 -3.18 14.57
C THR A 221 5.20 -3.61 15.96
N ASP A 222 4.49 -3.22 17.03
CA ASP A 222 4.76 -3.69 18.40
C ASP A 222 4.57 -5.21 18.51
N VAL A 223 3.48 -5.71 17.95
CA VAL A 223 3.21 -7.15 17.89
C VAL A 223 4.22 -7.87 16.98
N LEU A 224 4.46 -7.33 15.78
CA LEU A 224 5.40 -7.96 14.83
C LEU A 224 6.84 -7.98 15.34
N ALA A 225 7.25 -6.94 16.07
CA ALA A 225 8.59 -6.81 16.66
C ALA A 225 8.73 -7.48 18.03
N GLY A 226 7.62 -7.92 18.64
CA GLY A 226 7.57 -8.54 19.95
C GLY A 226 8.29 -9.88 20.03
N SER A 227 8.33 -10.45 21.24
CA SER A 227 9.03 -11.71 21.51
C SER A 227 8.41 -12.92 20.82
N GLU A 228 7.12 -12.87 20.48
CA GLU A 228 6.43 -13.93 19.75
C GLU A 228 6.93 -14.04 18.30
N ALA A 229 7.42 -12.94 17.70
CA ALA A 229 7.92 -12.91 16.33
C ALA A 229 7.00 -13.60 15.31
N PRO A 230 5.74 -13.12 15.13
CA PRO A 230 4.71 -13.86 14.40
C PRO A 230 5.09 -14.20 12.96
N ILE A 231 5.78 -13.31 12.24
CA ILE A 231 6.27 -13.60 10.86
C ILE A 231 7.22 -14.80 10.87
N LYS A 232 8.16 -14.85 11.82
CA LYS A 232 9.11 -15.97 11.97
C LYS A 232 8.39 -17.27 12.30
N ASN A 233 7.40 -17.21 13.19
CA ASN A 233 6.62 -18.40 13.58
C ASN A 233 5.78 -18.93 12.43
N ILE A 234 5.16 -18.07 11.64
CA ILE A 234 4.41 -18.46 10.44
C ILE A 234 5.34 -19.16 9.43
N ILE A 235 6.49 -18.55 9.12
CA ILE A 235 7.46 -19.14 8.18
C ILE A 235 7.92 -20.52 8.69
N ASN A 236 8.26 -20.65 9.96
CA ASN A 236 8.69 -21.91 10.54
C ASN A 236 7.60 -22.98 10.52
N ALA A 237 6.34 -22.58 10.76
CA ALA A 237 5.20 -23.49 10.69
C ALA A 237 4.94 -23.97 9.26
N VAL A 238 5.07 -23.10 8.26
CA VAL A 238 5.00 -23.47 6.84
C VAL A 238 6.13 -24.46 6.52
N LYS A 239 7.39 -24.12 6.83
CA LYS A 239 8.54 -25.00 6.61
C LYS A 239 8.32 -26.40 7.20
N LYS A 240 7.85 -26.47 8.46
CA LYS A 240 7.57 -27.73 9.13
C LYS A 240 6.56 -28.57 8.36
N ASN A 241 5.54 -27.96 7.82
CA ASN A 241 4.48 -28.69 7.14
C ASN A 241 4.82 -29.07 5.69
N VAL A 242 5.63 -28.29 4.98
CA VAL A 242 5.96 -28.57 3.58
C VAL A 242 7.20 -29.45 3.41
N GLN A 243 8.01 -29.67 4.45
CA GLN A 243 9.18 -30.58 4.41
C GLN A 243 8.79 -32.01 4.70
N LEU A 244 8.12 -32.67 3.76
CA LEU A 244 7.52 -34.00 3.92
C LEU A 244 8.53 -35.13 3.87
N THR A 245 9.73 -34.93 3.31
CA THR A 245 10.78 -35.95 3.30
C THR A 245 11.47 -36.13 4.68
N LYS A 246 11.25 -35.19 5.61
CA LYS A 246 11.72 -35.33 6.99
C LYS A 246 10.88 -36.36 7.75
N LEU A 247 11.54 -37.21 8.49
CA LEU A 247 10.83 -38.18 9.32
C LEU A 247 10.26 -37.51 10.59
N PRO A 248 9.08 -37.96 11.07
CA PRO A 248 8.51 -37.48 12.33
C PRO A 248 9.41 -37.89 13.49
N ILE A 249 10.04 -36.93 14.17
CA ILE A 249 10.90 -37.19 15.34
C ILE A 249 10.07 -36.89 16.59
N SER A 250 9.88 -37.88 17.45
CA SER A 250 9.32 -37.69 18.79
C SER A 250 10.28 -36.83 19.63
N GLU A 251 9.78 -35.81 20.32
CA GLU A 251 10.59 -34.90 21.15
C GLU A 251 11.44 -35.60 22.21
N ASN A 252 11.06 -36.83 22.63
CA ASN A 252 11.81 -37.64 23.58
C ASN A 252 12.94 -38.45 22.93
N GLN A 253 13.16 -38.38 21.61
CA GLN A 253 14.13 -39.18 20.88
C GLN A 253 15.13 -38.35 20.04
N LYS A 254 15.36 -37.10 20.35
CA LYS A 254 16.29 -36.24 19.59
C LYS A 254 17.70 -36.87 19.40
N VAL A 255 18.18 -37.63 20.36
CA VAL A 255 19.51 -38.30 20.28
C VAL A 255 19.45 -39.62 19.51
N ALA A 256 18.33 -40.37 19.59
CA ALA A 256 18.15 -41.62 18.85
C ALA A 256 17.67 -41.40 17.42
N GLY A 257 16.96 -40.26 17.14
CA GLY A 257 16.42 -39.90 15.83
C GLY A 257 17.50 -39.57 14.81
N ASP A 258 18.53 -38.83 15.21
CA ASP A 258 19.67 -38.53 14.33
C ASP A 258 20.45 -39.79 13.93
N ILE A 259 20.55 -40.76 14.84
CA ILE A 259 21.16 -42.05 14.57
C ILE A 259 20.26 -42.90 13.65
N ALA A 260 18.94 -42.91 13.85
CA ALA A 260 17.99 -43.63 13.02
C ALA A 260 17.81 -43.02 11.62
N ALA A 261 17.79 -41.69 11.50
CA ALA A 261 17.74 -41.00 10.22
C ALA A 261 19.03 -41.21 9.41
N ASN A 262 20.18 -41.14 10.07
CA ASN A 262 21.47 -41.48 9.45
C ASN A 262 21.55 -42.96 9.10
N ALA A 263 21.05 -43.87 9.95
CA ALA A 263 20.98 -45.28 9.66
C ALA A 263 20.01 -45.61 8.49
N ALA A 264 18.87 -44.92 8.38
CA ALA A 264 17.94 -45.03 7.25
C ALA A 264 18.55 -44.48 5.95
N LYS A 265 19.22 -43.31 6.00
CA LYS A 265 20.00 -42.79 4.87
C LYS A 265 21.12 -43.73 4.44
N VAL A 266 21.87 -44.26 5.40
CA VAL A 266 22.94 -45.25 5.14
C VAL A 266 22.35 -46.55 4.61
N ALA A 267 21.21 -47.03 5.13
CA ALA A 267 20.54 -48.25 4.63
C ALA A 267 19.98 -48.05 3.21
N MET A 268 19.40 -46.88 2.89
CA MET A 268 18.99 -46.55 1.52
C MET A 268 20.18 -46.38 0.56
N GLN A 269 21.25 -45.70 0.99
CA GLN A 269 22.48 -45.58 0.20
C GLN A 269 23.16 -46.97 0.02
N THR A 270 23.10 -47.84 1.03
CA THR A 270 23.66 -49.18 0.96
C THR A 270 22.82 -50.08 0.04
N LYS A 271 21.47 -49.95 0.05
CA LYS A 271 20.58 -50.59 -0.93
C LYS A 271 20.81 -50.09 -2.35
N ALA A 272 20.89 -48.75 -2.53
CA ALA A 272 21.20 -48.15 -3.82
C ALA A 272 22.59 -48.55 -4.33
N ASN A 273 23.61 -48.62 -3.45
CA ASN A 273 24.96 -49.06 -3.79
C ASN A 273 25.06 -50.57 -4.03
N ARG A 274 24.21 -51.40 -3.40
CA ARG A 274 24.10 -52.82 -3.72
C ARG A 274 23.48 -53.06 -5.10
N ILE A 275 22.46 -52.30 -5.43
CA ILE A 275 21.82 -52.36 -6.76
C ILE A 275 22.78 -51.84 -7.83
N LYS A 276 23.55 -50.77 -7.58
CA LYS A 276 24.59 -50.28 -8.48
C LYS A 276 25.69 -51.28 -8.81
N ARG A 277 26.00 -52.23 -7.92
CA ARG A 277 27.01 -53.27 -8.16
C ARG A 277 26.56 -54.34 -9.15
N PHE A 278 25.27 -54.44 -9.45
CA PHE A 278 24.71 -55.44 -10.36
C PHE A 278 24.14 -54.85 -11.65
N LEU A 279 24.28 -53.53 -11.87
CA LEU A 279 23.85 -52.86 -13.09
C LEU A 279 25.06 -52.51 -13.96
N PRO A 280 24.97 -52.65 -15.30
CA PRO A 280 26.00 -52.19 -16.23
C PRO A 280 26.21 -50.67 -16.10
N ASP A 281 27.42 -50.19 -16.40
CA ASP A 281 27.82 -48.76 -16.30
C ASP A 281 26.97 -47.78 -17.14
N GLU A 282 26.07 -48.26 -17.99
CA GLU A 282 25.17 -47.50 -18.85
C GLU A 282 23.69 -47.53 -18.41
N ALA A 283 23.39 -48.02 -17.20
CA ALA A 283 22.01 -48.02 -16.72
C ALA A 283 21.51 -46.60 -16.42
N PRO A 284 20.28 -46.25 -16.83
CA PRO A 284 19.71 -44.95 -16.52
C PRO A 284 19.70 -44.70 -15.00
N LYS A 285 20.10 -43.51 -14.58
CA LYS A 285 20.03 -43.10 -13.18
C LYS A 285 18.57 -43.14 -12.73
N PHE A 286 18.19 -44.20 -12.01
CA PHE A 286 16.94 -44.23 -11.28
C PHE A 286 17.09 -43.24 -10.09
N GLU A 287 16.67 -42.01 -10.26
CA GLU A 287 16.40 -41.12 -9.16
C GLU A 287 15.16 -41.67 -8.44
N VAL A 288 15.37 -42.28 -7.28
CA VAL A 288 14.26 -42.63 -6.39
C VAL A 288 13.81 -41.34 -5.74
N GLU A 289 12.81 -40.69 -6.34
CA GLU A 289 12.14 -39.57 -5.72
C GLU A 289 11.51 -40.02 -4.40
N LEU A 290 11.89 -39.37 -3.30
CA LEU A 290 11.27 -39.64 -2.00
C LEU A 290 9.81 -39.12 -2.03
N PRO A 291 8.85 -39.88 -1.49
CA PRO A 291 7.47 -39.42 -1.39
C PRO A 291 7.39 -38.05 -0.67
N GLY A 292 6.71 -37.09 -1.27
CA GLY A 292 6.62 -35.71 -0.74
C GLY A 292 7.67 -34.73 -1.27
N TYR A 293 8.68 -35.20 -2.03
CA TYR A 293 9.68 -34.30 -2.63
C TYR A 293 9.04 -33.21 -3.53
N GLN A 294 7.99 -33.56 -4.27
CA GLN A 294 7.25 -32.59 -5.11
C GLN A 294 6.67 -31.40 -4.31
N VAL A 295 6.29 -31.64 -3.05
CA VAL A 295 5.83 -30.55 -2.16
C VAL A 295 7.04 -29.71 -1.73
N GLU A 296 8.15 -30.31 -1.37
CA GLU A 296 9.38 -29.59 -0.99
C GLU A 296 9.89 -28.71 -2.15
N GLU A 297 9.90 -29.25 -3.36
CA GLU A 297 10.29 -28.52 -4.57
C GLU A 297 9.38 -27.30 -4.81
N ALA A 298 8.06 -27.46 -4.65
CA ALA A 298 7.10 -26.35 -4.82
C ALA A 298 7.26 -25.23 -3.79
N PHE A 299 7.89 -25.49 -2.64
CA PHE A 299 8.12 -24.55 -1.55
C PHE A 299 9.61 -24.37 -1.21
N GLU A 300 10.51 -24.71 -2.13
CA GLU A 300 11.97 -24.64 -1.95
C GLU A 300 12.41 -23.27 -1.46
N ASP A 301 11.94 -22.20 -2.10
CA ASP A 301 12.25 -20.80 -1.74
C ASP A 301 11.89 -20.48 -0.28
N ILE A 302 10.77 -21.06 0.24
CA ILE A 302 10.37 -20.85 1.64
C ILE A 302 11.24 -21.68 2.58
N ILE A 303 11.54 -22.92 2.18
CA ILE A 303 12.37 -23.84 2.95
C ILE A 303 13.78 -23.27 3.15
N ASP A 304 14.32 -22.61 2.14
CA ASP A 304 15.68 -22.08 2.12
C ASP A 304 15.85 -20.75 2.87
N ILE A 305 14.76 -20.12 3.34
CA ILE A 305 14.87 -18.89 4.16
C ILE A 305 15.76 -19.17 5.40
N ASP A 306 16.83 -18.41 5.57
CA ASP A 306 17.75 -18.54 6.71
C ASP A 306 17.15 -17.97 8.00
N ILE A 307 17.43 -18.62 9.13
CA ILE A 307 17.04 -18.15 10.47
C ILE A 307 17.68 -16.79 10.78
N GLN A 308 18.94 -16.57 10.36
CA GLN A 308 19.66 -15.32 10.56
C GLN A 308 19.00 -14.16 9.82
N GLN A 309 18.44 -14.42 8.64
CA GLN A 309 17.66 -13.45 7.86
C GLN A 309 16.39 -13.05 8.63
N LEU A 310 15.67 -13.98 9.23
CA LEU A 310 14.49 -13.72 10.04
C LEU A 310 14.81 -12.91 11.30
N ASP A 311 15.96 -13.16 11.93
CA ASP A 311 16.40 -12.39 13.10
C ASP A 311 16.77 -10.94 12.74
N ASN A 312 17.36 -10.72 11.56
CA ASN A 312 17.65 -9.38 11.05
C ASN A 312 16.35 -8.60 10.72
N ILE A 313 15.37 -9.26 10.14
CA ILE A 313 14.02 -8.68 9.90
C ILE A 313 13.40 -8.27 11.24
N GLN A 314 13.44 -9.13 12.22
CA GLN A 314 12.92 -8.86 13.56
C GLN A 314 13.58 -7.64 14.22
N LYS A 315 14.91 -7.48 14.04
CA LYS A 315 15.65 -6.31 14.52
C LYS A 315 15.17 -5.03 13.83
N ASN A 316 15.03 -5.04 12.51
CA ASN A 316 14.60 -3.88 11.75
C ASN A 316 13.14 -3.49 12.07
N LEU A 317 12.26 -4.46 12.36
CA LEU A 317 10.90 -4.20 12.83
C LEU A 317 10.88 -3.52 14.20
N ARG A 318 11.82 -3.84 15.11
CA ARG A 318 11.97 -3.13 16.39
C ARG A 318 12.41 -1.69 16.20
N GLU A 319 13.39 -1.44 15.33
CA GLU A 319 13.82 -0.08 14.98
C GLU A 319 12.68 0.73 14.36
N LEU A 320 11.89 0.10 13.52
CA LEU A 320 10.69 0.69 12.93
C LEU A 320 9.63 1.05 14.00
N ASN A 321 9.35 0.15 14.93
CA ASN A 321 8.41 0.42 16.03
C ASN A 321 8.86 1.61 16.88
N ILE A 322 10.15 1.67 17.24
CA ILE A 322 10.72 2.81 17.96
C ILE A 322 10.55 4.11 17.17
N TYR A 323 10.77 4.07 15.87
CA TYR A 323 10.61 5.24 15.00
C TYR A 323 9.16 5.71 14.95
N LEU A 324 8.20 4.79 14.71
CA LEU A 324 6.77 5.10 14.67
C LEU A 324 6.26 5.63 16.02
N THR A 325 6.73 5.08 17.14
CA THR A 325 6.41 5.58 18.48
C THR A 325 6.88 7.03 18.69
N LYS A 326 8.08 7.37 18.23
CA LYS A 326 8.58 8.74 18.28
C LYS A 326 7.81 9.68 17.34
N LEU A 327 7.40 9.17 16.18
CA LEU A 327 6.59 9.92 15.23
C LEU A 327 5.19 10.19 15.79
N ASP A 328 4.58 9.22 16.46
CA ASP A 328 3.28 9.36 17.12
C ASP A 328 3.30 10.40 18.24
N ARG A 329 4.38 10.44 19.03
CA ARG A 329 4.60 11.44 20.08
C ARG A 329 5.00 12.84 19.55
N GLY A 330 5.27 12.97 18.25
CA GLY A 330 5.72 14.22 17.64
C GLY A 330 7.20 14.53 17.78
N ASP A 331 7.99 13.68 18.45
CA ASP A 331 9.41 13.93 18.73
C ASP A 331 10.31 13.92 17.46
N GLN A 332 9.89 13.23 16.42
CA GLN A 332 10.65 13.06 15.16
C GLN A 332 10.23 14.03 14.04
N LEU A 333 9.20 14.87 14.23
CA LEU A 333 8.62 15.68 13.16
C LEU A 333 9.60 16.66 12.53
N LYS A 334 10.48 17.27 13.33
CA LYS A 334 11.52 18.19 12.83
C LYS A 334 12.55 17.47 11.95
N TYR A 335 12.94 16.25 12.32
CA TYR A 335 13.91 15.45 11.56
C TYR A 335 13.28 14.91 10.29
N SER A 336 12.02 14.45 10.34
CA SER A 336 11.28 13.97 9.17
C SER A 336 11.15 15.02 8.08
N ILE A 337 10.87 16.29 8.44
CA ILE A 337 10.82 17.39 7.49
C ILE A 337 12.20 17.64 6.88
N LYS A 338 13.25 17.72 7.71
CA LYS A 338 14.61 17.98 7.25
C LYS A 338 15.11 16.87 6.31
N ASP A 339 14.82 15.62 6.62
CA ASP A 339 15.21 14.47 5.81
C ASP A 339 14.40 14.40 4.51
N GLN A 340 13.12 14.70 4.55
CA GLN A 340 12.25 14.77 3.37
C GLN A 340 12.72 15.88 2.41
N ILE A 341 13.02 17.06 2.93
CA ILE A 341 13.47 18.23 2.15
C ILE A 341 14.87 18.00 1.59
N SER A 342 15.81 17.49 2.39
CA SER A 342 17.20 17.27 1.95
C SER A 342 17.33 16.11 0.95
N GLY A 343 16.22 15.38 0.69
CA GLY A 343 16.24 14.19 -0.18
C GLY A 343 17.17 13.11 0.36
N LYS A 344 17.56 13.21 1.62
CA LYS A 344 18.20 12.10 2.33
C LYS A 344 17.17 11.00 2.39
N SER A 345 17.51 9.95 1.69
CA SER A 345 16.74 8.74 1.51
C SER A 345 16.10 8.27 2.81
N LYS A 346 14.99 7.53 2.64
CA LYS A 346 14.28 6.77 3.68
C LYS A 346 15.20 6.35 4.83
N PRO A 347 14.74 6.31 6.07
CA PRO A 347 15.52 5.81 7.21
C PRO A 347 16.22 4.49 6.88
N SER A 348 17.38 4.24 7.45
CA SER A 348 18.22 3.07 7.13
C SER A 348 17.48 1.75 7.29
N PHE A 349 16.67 1.63 8.35
CA PHE A 349 15.88 0.43 8.63
C PHE A 349 14.76 0.19 7.60
N ILE A 350 14.13 1.23 7.03
CA ILE A 350 13.15 1.07 5.95
C ILE A 350 13.84 0.53 4.69
N ARG A 351 15.01 1.07 4.33
CA ARG A 351 15.79 0.56 3.20
C ARG A 351 16.25 -0.87 3.41
N GLN A 352 16.62 -1.21 4.65
CA GLN A 352 17.00 -2.58 5.00
C GLN A 352 15.82 -3.54 4.91
N LEU A 353 14.62 -3.13 5.35
CA LEU A 353 13.40 -3.94 5.17
C LEU A 353 13.06 -4.13 3.68
N GLU A 354 13.21 -3.08 2.86
CA GLU A 354 13.02 -3.19 1.40
C GLU A 354 14.07 -4.09 0.74
N TYR A 355 15.32 -4.03 1.18
CA TYR A 355 16.37 -4.93 0.70
C TYR A 355 16.09 -6.38 1.14
N GLN A 356 15.77 -6.59 2.41
CA GLN A 356 15.46 -7.92 2.95
C GLN A 356 14.19 -8.52 2.31
N SER A 357 13.24 -7.68 1.87
CA SER A 357 12.05 -8.17 1.17
C SER A 357 12.42 -8.82 -0.17
N SER A 358 13.45 -8.34 -0.87
CA SER A 358 13.87 -8.93 -2.16
C SER A 358 14.44 -10.35 -2.03
N ASP A 359 14.90 -10.71 -0.84
CA ASP A 359 15.45 -12.03 -0.55
C ASP A 359 14.40 -13.01 0.01
N LEU A 360 13.16 -12.57 0.15
CA LEU A 360 12.05 -13.39 0.62
C LEU A 360 11.11 -13.77 -0.54
N PRO A 361 10.59 -15.02 -0.54
CA PRO A 361 9.53 -15.39 -1.45
C PRO A 361 8.19 -14.75 -1.09
N TYR A 362 7.29 -14.72 -2.07
CA TYR A 362 5.89 -14.36 -1.84
C TYR A 362 5.22 -15.37 -0.88
N PRO A 363 4.34 -14.94 0.05
CA PRO A 363 3.85 -13.57 0.28
C PRO A 363 4.71 -12.73 1.24
N PHE A 364 5.73 -13.28 1.87
CA PHE A 364 6.50 -12.63 2.95
C PHE A 364 7.21 -11.36 2.47
N ASN A 365 7.69 -11.34 1.22
CA ASN A 365 8.26 -10.15 0.60
C ASN A 365 7.23 -9.01 0.53
N SER A 366 6.00 -9.29 0.15
CA SER A 366 4.95 -8.29 0.03
C SER A 366 4.59 -7.68 1.38
N TRP A 367 4.62 -8.44 2.48
CA TRP A 367 4.36 -7.93 3.82
C TRP A 367 5.37 -6.87 4.25
N LEU A 368 6.67 -7.10 4.00
CA LEU A 368 7.72 -6.13 4.33
C LEU A 368 7.65 -4.88 3.44
N LEU A 369 7.30 -5.05 2.15
CA LEU A 369 7.08 -3.93 1.24
C LEU A 369 5.88 -3.08 1.64
N ASP A 370 4.78 -3.70 2.07
CA ASP A 370 3.58 -3.01 2.55
C ASP A 370 3.90 -2.19 3.81
N ILE A 371 4.59 -2.79 4.79
CA ILE A 371 5.08 -2.09 5.99
C ILE A 371 5.94 -0.87 5.60
N SER A 372 6.88 -1.06 4.68
CA SER A 372 7.78 0.01 4.24
C SER A 372 7.04 1.13 3.54
N ARG A 373 6.08 0.79 2.67
CA ARG A 373 5.23 1.73 1.95
C ARG A 373 4.34 2.52 2.91
N ASP A 374 3.65 1.85 3.82
CA ASP A 374 2.74 2.48 4.77
C ASP A 374 3.49 3.42 5.72
N THR A 375 4.65 2.99 6.23
CA THR A 375 5.55 3.85 7.03
C THR A 375 6.00 5.08 6.26
N SER A 376 6.39 4.91 5.00
CA SER A 376 6.84 6.02 4.15
C SER A 376 5.71 7.04 3.92
N ASN A 377 4.50 6.56 3.67
CA ASN A 377 3.31 7.40 3.49
C ASN A 377 2.96 8.17 4.77
N ILE A 378 3.00 7.50 5.93
CA ILE A 378 2.73 8.13 7.22
C ILE A 378 3.78 9.18 7.54
N THR A 379 5.06 8.88 7.31
CA THR A 379 6.16 9.82 7.53
C THR A 379 5.96 11.08 6.68
N LYS A 380 5.64 10.92 5.40
CA LYS A 380 5.32 12.03 4.49
C LYS A 380 4.12 12.83 4.97
N ASN A 381 3.02 12.18 5.33
CA ASN A 381 1.79 12.83 5.78
C ASN A 381 2.00 13.57 7.12
N SER A 382 2.77 13.01 8.03
CA SER A 382 3.08 13.63 9.32
C SER A 382 3.99 14.85 9.14
N ALA A 383 4.99 14.77 8.27
CA ALA A 383 5.83 15.91 7.91
C ALA A 383 5.01 17.04 7.27
N ASN A 384 4.12 16.72 6.32
CA ASN A 384 3.25 17.70 5.69
C ASN A 384 2.27 18.35 6.67
N ARG A 385 1.73 17.59 7.62
CA ARG A 385 0.86 18.12 8.68
C ARG A 385 1.61 19.14 9.51
N HIS A 386 2.80 18.79 9.99
CA HIS A 386 3.62 19.67 10.80
C HIS A 386 4.11 20.90 10.02
N LEU A 387 4.46 20.76 8.75
CA LEU A 387 4.81 21.88 7.88
C LEU A 387 3.64 22.87 7.76
N ASN A 388 2.42 22.38 7.62
CA ASN A 388 1.21 23.19 7.62
C ASN A 388 0.92 23.88 8.97
N GLU A 389 1.28 23.26 10.10
CA GLU A 389 1.18 23.89 11.42
C GLU A 389 2.17 25.06 11.56
N ILE A 390 3.41 24.88 11.10
CA ILE A 390 4.40 25.97 11.06
C ILE A 390 3.92 27.08 10.11
N TRP A 391 3.41 26.73 8.93
CA TRP A 391 2.83 27.67 7.98
C TRP A 391 1.73 28.51 8.63
N LYS A 392 0.74 27.85 9.23
CA LYS A 392 -0.39 28.52 9.89
C LYS A 392 0.03 29.41 11.05
N SER A 393 0.93 28.91 11.90
CA SER A 393 1.32 29.62 13.13
C SER A 393 2.27 30.80 12.87
N LYS A 394 3.16 30.69 11.90
CA LYS A 394 4.16 31.72 11.61
C LYS A 394 3.76 32.62 10.45
N VAL A 395 3.51 32.04 9.27
CA VAL A 395 3.32 32.81 8.04
C VAL A 395 1.89 33.30 7.89
N LEU A 396 0.92 32.40 7.93
CA LEU A 396 -0.49 32.73 7.67
C LEU A 396 -1.07 33.66 8.76
N ARG A 397 -0.66 33.45 10.02
CA ARG A 397 -1.08 34.33 11.12
C ARG A 397 -0.62 35.76 10.89
N GLU A 398 0.63 36.01 10.47
CA GLU A 398 1.16 37.32 10.19
C GLU A 398 0.54 37.93 8.93
N TYR A 399 0.40 37.16 7.87
CA TYR A 399 -0.28 37.57 6.64
C TYR A 399 -1.70 38.08 6.91
N ASN A 400 -2.48 37.32 7.68
CA ASN A 400 -3.85 37.70 8.01
C ASN A 400 -3.93 38.93 8.92
N ALA A 401 -2.96 39.11 9.80
CA ALA A 401 -2.94 40.25 10.72
C ALA A 401 -2.48 41.55 10.07
N ALA A 402 -1.54 41.49 9.14
CA ALA A 402 -0.80 42.67 8.68
C ALA A 402 -0.91 42.95 7.17
N ILE A 403 -1.21 41.99 6.33
CA ILE A 403 -1.11 42.10 4.87
C ILE A 403 -2.48 41.97 4.18
N VAL A 404 -3.25 40.93 4.49
CA VAL A 404 -4.50 40.63 3.78
C VAL A 404 -5.52 41.76 3.94
N GLY A 405 -6.19 42.09 2.83
CA GLY A 405 -7.24 43.11 2.82
C GLY A 405 -6.75 44.55 3.01
N ARG A 406 -5.44 44.79 2.85
CA ARG A 406 -4.82 46.12 2.96
C ARG A 406 -4.15 46.52 1.64
N TYR A 407 -4.13 47.83 1.37
CA TYR A 407 -3.43 48.39 0.23
C TYR A 407 -1.90 48.18 0.39
N PRO A 408 -1.10 47.81 -0.61
CA PRO A 408 -1.45 47.68 -2.04
C PRO A 408 -1.96 46.29 -2.45
N PHE A 409 -2.08 45.32 -1.57
CA PHE A 409 -2.53 43.93 -1.89
C PHE A 409 -4.04 43.87 -2.17
N ALA A 410 -4.81 44.83 -1.64
CA ALA A 410 -6.22 45.05 -1.93
C ALA A 410 -6.39 46.45 -2.44
N PRO A 411 -6.48 46.71 -3.78
CA PRO A 411 -6.45 48.04 -4.36
C PRO A 411 -7.52 49.00 -3.85
N GLN A 412 -8.69 48.49 -3.46
CA GLN A 412 -9.79 49.28 -2.95
C GLN A 412 -9.76 49.51 -1.43
N ALA A 413 -8.75 49.00 -0.73
CA ALA A 413 -8.70 49.13 0.72
C ALA A 413 -8.23 50.50 1.16
N GLU A 414 -8.93 51.06 2.14
CA GLU A 414 -8.53 52.33 2.79
C GLU A 414 -7.28 52.12 3.69
N LYS A 415 -7.23 50.97 4.40
CA LYS A 415 -6.11 50.64 5.29
C LYS A 415 -4.91 50.18 4.47
N GLU A 416 -3.73 50.66 4.86
CA GLU A 416 -2.46 50.32 4.24
C GLU A 416 -1.70 49.29 5.05
N VAL A 417 -0.87 48.48 4.39
CA VAL A 417 0.19 47.73 5.02
C VAL A 417 1.29 48.69 5.43
N SER A 418 1.71 48.71 6.70
CA SER A 418 2.83 49.55 7.10
C SER A 418 4.13 49.07 6.41
N ILE A 419 5.03 49.98 6.07
CA ILE A 419 6.34 49.62 5.50
C ILE A 419 7.11 48.70 6.44
N LYS A 420 6.95 48.84 7.75
CA LYS A 420 7.51 47.95 8.75
C LYS A 420 6.99 46.51 8.65
N ASP A 421 5.67 46.35 8.51
CA ASP A 421 5.05 45.01 8.37
C ASP A 421 5.39 44.39 7.01
N PHE A 422 5.39 45.20 5.94
CA PHE A 422 5.82 44.81 4.61
C PHE A 422 7.26 44.28 4.62
N THR A 423 8.17 45.03 5.25
CA THR A 423 9.59 44.66 5.40
C THR A 423 9.75 43.35 6.19
N ARG A 424 9.04 43.25 7.32
CA ARG A 424 9.10 42.05 8.16
C ARG A 424 8.60 40.78 7.43
N PHE A 425 7.59 40.95 6.57
CA PHE A 425 6.99 39.82 5.85
C PHE A 425 7.77 39.44 4.58
N PHE A 426 8.07 40.43 3.70
CA PHE A 426 8.67 40.21 2.38
C PHE A 426 10.17 40.50 2.28
N GLY A 427 10.75 41.18 3.22
CA GLY A 427 12.15 41.56 3.18
C GLY A 427 13.11 40.38 3.22
N PRO A 428 14.39 40.62 2.90
CA PRO A 428 15.43 39.59 3.10
C PRO A 428 15.42 39.06 4.54
N ASN A 429 15.42 37.75 4.71
CA ASN A 429 15.23 37.09 6.01
C ASN A 429 13.87 37.41 6.68
N GLY A 430 12.91 37.92 5.94
CA GLY A 430 11.54 38.10 6.40
C GLY A 430 10.79 36.79 6.61
N THR A 431 9.56 36.89 7.10
CA THR A 431 8.78 35.71 7.51
C THR A 431 8.59 34.71 6.38
N ILE A 432 8.21 35.18 5.17
CA ILE A 432 7.96 34.30 4.02
C ILE A 432 9.27 33.78 3.41
N ASP A 433 10.32 34.62 3.37
CA ASP A 433 11.63 34.25 2.86
C ASP A 433 12.29 33.16 3.74
N ASN A 434 12.27 33.35 5.06
CA ASN A 434 12.78 32.35 6.01
C ASN A 434 12.03 31.01 5.91
N PHE A 435 10.70 31.07 5.76
CA PHE A 435 9.94 29.85 5.58
C PHE A 435 10.31 29.13 4.28
N PHE A 436 10.37 29.85 3.17
CA PHE A 436 10.72 29.32 1.87
C PHE A 436 12.12 28.69 1.90
N ASN A 437 13.14 29.43 2.36
CA ASN A 437 14.53 28.98 2.40
C ASN A 437 14.73 27.76 3.34
N SER A 438 13.98 27.72 4.44
CA SER A 438 14.11 26.63 5.42
C SER A 438 13.42 25.33 5.00
N TYR A 439 12.30 25.42 4.27
CA TYR A 439 11.40 24.28 4.09
C TYR A 439 11.05 23.95 2.64
N VAL A 440 11.27 24.86 1.68
CA VAL A 440 10.79 24.69 0.30
C VAL A 440 11.95 24.74 -0.71
N ALA A 441 12.80 25.73 -0.61
CA ALA A 441 13.87 26.02 -1.57
C ALA A 441 14.79 24.80 -1.88
N PRO A 442 15.18 23.95 -0.91
CA PRO A 442 16.04 22.80 -1.19
C PRO A 442 15.43 21.75 -2.12
N SER A 443 14.13 21.85 -2.41
CA SER A 443 13.40 20.92 -3.29
C SER A 443 12.92 21.58 -4.56
N VAL A 444 13.38 22.82 -4.87
CA VAL A 444 12.87 23.61 -5.98
C VAL A 444 14.00 23.97 -6.95
N ASP A 445 13.77 23.70 -8.23
CA ASP A 445 14.57 24.26 -9.31
C ASP A 445 14.10 25.70 -9.59
N MET A 446 14.88 26.67 -9.07
CA MET A 446 14.65 28.10 -9.28
C MET A 446 15.26 28.62 -10.58
N SER A 447 16.00 27.82 -11.33
CA SER A 447 16.58 28.22 -12.62
C SER A 447 15.56 28.16 -13.76
N SER A 448 14.52 27.35 -13.61
CA SER A 448 13.40 27.26 -14.54
C SER A 448 12.38 28.40 -14.31
N SER A 449 11.66 28.79 -15.37
CA SER A 449 10.57 29.76 -15.27
C SER A 449 9.32 29.21 -16.00
N PRO A 450 8.24 28.91 -15.29
CA PRO A 450 8.02 29.00 -13.83
C PRO A 450 8.88 28.01 -13.04
N TRP A 451 9.07 28.29 -11.73
CA TRP A 451 9.75 27.37 -10.81
C TRP A 451 9.09 26.00 -10.78
N LYS A 452 9.90 24.97 -10.56
CA LYS A 452 9.44 23.59 -10.53
C LYS A 452 9.98 22.84 -9.31
N PHE A 453 9.18 21.94 -8.78
CA PHE A 453 9.69 21.01 -7.78
C PHE A 453 10.58 19.96 -8.43
N GLU A 454 11.78 19.74 -7.88
CA GLU A 454 12.65 18.62 -8.23
C GLU A 454 12.17 17.31 -7.60
N LYS A 455 11.46 17.43 -6.46
CA LYS A 455 10.91 16.31 -5.68
C LYS A 455 9.53 16.68 -5.16
N ASP A 456 8.65 15.69 -5.09
CA ASP A 456 7.34 15.84 -4.45
C ASP A 456 7.50 15.90 -2.92
N ILE A 457 7.30 17.09 -2.36
CA ILE A 457 7.31 17.36 -0.91
C ILE A 457 5.89 17.58 -0.36
N GLY A 458 4.86 17.30 -1.15
CA GLY A 458 3.45 17.44 -0.75
C GLY A 458 2.94 18.88 -0.70
N ILE A 459 3.65 19.82 -1.34
CA ILE A 459 3.24 21.22 -1.53
C ILE A 459 2.70 21.40 -2.95
N SER A 460 1.60 22.16 -3.11
CA SER A 460 0.98 22.35 -4.41
C SER A 460 1.80 23.27 -5.32
N ASN A 461 1.71 23.06 -6.65
CA ASN A 461 2.31 23.97 -7.64
C ASN A 461 1.74 25.40 -7.55
N ASN A 462 0.51 25.58 -7.08
CA ASN A 462 -0.04 26.90 -6.86
C ASN A 462 0.62 27.61 -5.68
N THR A 463 0.96 26.87 -4.63
CA THR A 463 1.75 27.38 -3.51
C THR A 463 3.16 27.77 -3.97
N LEU A 464 3.78 27.00 -4.86
CA LEU A 464 5.09 27.34 -5.43
C LEU A 464 5.03 28.66 -6.22
N LYS A 465 3.98 28.88 -7.02
CA LYS A 465 3.75 30.16 -7.72
C LYS A 465 3.58 31.33 -6.74
N MET A 466 2.95 31.12 -5.60
CA MET A 466 2.83 32.14 -4.56
C MET A 466 4.22 32.54 -4.02
N PHE A 467 5.11 31.55 -3.75
CA PHE A 467 6.49 31.87 -3.37
C PHE A 467 7.27 32.59 -4.49
N GLU A 468 7.05 32.22 -5.75
CA GLU A 468 7.64 32.94 -6.88
C GLU A 468 7.16 34.39 -6.93
N HIS A 469 5.88 34.68 -6.62
CA HIS A 469 5.38 36.04 -6.49
C HIS A 469 6.02 36.77 -5.31
N ALA A 470 6.16 36.11 -4.15
CA ALA A 470 6.84 36.72 -2.99
C ALA A 470 8.28 37.09 -3.32
N PHE A 471 9.01 36.22 -4.02
CA PHE A 471 10.38 36.49 -4.46
C PHE A 471 10.45 37.66 -5.47
N LYS A 472 9.48 37.77 -6.39
CA LYS A 472 9.38 38.90 -7.32
C LYS A 472 9.07 40.22 -6.58
N ILE A 473 8.25 40.17 -5.53
CA ILE A 473 8.01 41.32 -4.66
C ILE A 473 9.30 41.70 -3.93
N GLN A 474 9.96 40.74 -3.28
CA GLN A 474 11.22 41.00 -2.56
C GLN A 474 12.26 41.65 -3.49
N THR A 475 12.53 41.05 -4.64
CA THR A 475 13.56 41.55 -5.57
C THR A 475 13.22 42.89 -6.25
N ALA A 476 11.95 43.25 -6.25
CA ALA A 476 11.48 44.54 -6.83
C ALA A 476 11.55 45.71 -5.82
N PHE A 477 11.35 45.40 -4.53
CA PHE A 477 11.30 46.45 -3.50
C PHE A 477 12.57 46.59 -2.67
N PHE A 478 13.40 45.55 -2.63
CA PHE A 478 14.62 45.53 -1.79
C PHE A 478 15.87 45.43 -2.67
N GLU A 479 16.78 46.37 -2.51
CA GLU A 479 18.10 46.34 -3.13
C GLU A 479 18.95 45.22 -2.48
N ARG A 480 19.93 44.69 -3.22
CA ARG A 480 20.85 43.68 -2.68
C ARG A 480 21.58 44.24 -1.46
N GLY A 481 21.45 43.57 -0.33
CA GLY A 481 22.10 43.92 0.92
C GLY A 481 21.38 44.97 1.75
N SER A 482 20.17 45.39 1.34
CA SER A 482 19.32 46.27 2.12
C SER A 482 18.21 45.49 2.84
N ASP A 483 18.06 45.75 4.13
CA ASP A 483 16.98 45.21 4.96
C ASP A 483 15.71 46.06 4.91
N THR A 484 15.73 47.19 4.19
CA THR A 484 14.59 48.11 4.04
C THR A 484 14.26 48.31 2.57
N PRO A 485 12.98 48.55 2.23
CA PRO A 485 12.58 48.85 0.86
C PRO A 485 13.27 50.10 0.37
N ARG A 486 13.76 50.07 -0.86
CA ARG A 486 14.38 51.21 -1.52
C ARG A 486 14.18 51.08 -3.02
N ILE A 487 13.50 52.05 -3.59
CA ILE A 487 13.22 52.13 -5.03
C ILE A 487 13.73 53.47 -5.54
N GLU A 488 14.65 53.43 -6.48
CA GLU A 488 15.14 54.64 -7.16
C GLU A 488 14.53 54.75 -8.55
N PHE A 489 14.08 55.94 -8.92
CA PHE A 489 13.51 56.19 -10.22
C PHE A 489 13.64 57.68 -10.60
N GLY A 490 13.63 57.96 -11.89
CA GLY A 490 13.56 59.33 -12.42
C GLY A 490 12.17 59.66 -12.92
N LEU A 491 11.78 60.92 -12.77
CA LEU A 491 10.61 61.47 -13.45
C LEU A 491 11.07 62.52 -14.44
N ARG A 492 10.51 62.46 -15.66
CA ARG A 492 10.74 63.44 -16.72
C ARG A 492 9.42 63.86 -17.34
N THR A 493 9.03 65.16 -17.20
CA THR A 493 7.84 65.67 -17.87
C THR A 493 8.22 66.00 -19.31
N PHE A 494 7.56 65.40 -20.29
CA PHE A 494 7.84 65.64 -21.71
C PHE A 494 6.67 66.32 -22.44
N ASN A 495 5.51 66.36 -21.81
CA ASN A 495 4.38 67.15 -22.34
C ASN A 495 3.56 67.71 -21.16
N LEU A 496 3.29 69.00 -21.20
CA LEU A 496 2.43 69.77 -20.27
C LEU A 496 1.44 70.54 -21.09
N ASP A 497 0.16 70.52 -20.71
CA ASP A 497 -0.89 71.24 -21.36
C ASP A 497 -0.58 72.76 -21.36
N LYS A 498 -0.85 73.43 -22.49
CA LYS A 498 -0.63 74.90 -22.66
C LYS A 498 -1.47 75.75 -21.70
N THR A 499 -2.54 75.21 -21.19
CA THR A 499 -3.41 75.86 -20.17
C THR A 499 -2.81 75.86 -18.78
N VAL A 500 -1.66 75.22 -18.59
CA VAL A 500 -0.95 75.03 -17.31
C VAL A 500 0.43 75.72 -17.41
N SER A 501 0.80 76.56 -16.46
CA SER A 501 2.14 77.20 -16.41
C SER A 501 3.21 76.28 -15.75
N SER A 502 2.81 75.48 -14.80
CA SER A 502 3.73 74.52 -14.16
C SER A 502 3.03 73.31 -13.59
N LEU A 503 3.74 72.18 -13.63
CA LEU A 503 3.43 70.97 -12.92
C LEU A 503 4.46 70.77 -11.79
N MET A 504 3.98 70.51 -10.55
CA MET A 504 4.78 70.13 -9.43
C MET A 504 4.34 68.71 -8.98
N ILE A 505 5.27 67.80 -8.83
CA ILE A 505 5.07 66.47 -8.22
C ILE A 505 5.97 66.42 -6.99
N GLU A 506 5.39 66.22 -5.82
CA GLU A 506 6.07 66.02 -4.54
C GLU A 506 5.83 64.59 -4.08
N ILE A 507 6.89 63.86 -3.76
CA ILE A 507 6.85 62.48 -3.26
C ILE A 507 7.73 62.40 -2.02
N ASP A 508 7.16 62.16 -0.85
CA ASP A 508 7.83 62.03 0.43
C ASP A 508 8.88 63.15 0.68
N GLY A 509 8.47 64.44 0.43
CA GLY A 509 9.32 65.59 0.63
C GLY A 509 10.33 65.89 -0.46
N GLN A 510 10.43 65.06 -1.48
CA GLN A 510 11.24 65.28 -2.69
C GLN A 510 10.32 65.91 -3.75
N SER A 511 10.75 66.92 -4.50
CA SER A 511 9.91 67.59 -5.45
C SER A 511 10.53 67.80 -6.83
N MET A 512 9.73 67.67 -7.86
CA MET A 512 9.99 68.05 -9.24
C MET A 512 9.07 69.17 -9.63
N ILE A 513 9.59 70.26 -10.27
CA ILE A 513 8.79 71.33 -10.85
C ILE A 513 9.17 71.45 -12.32
N TYR A 514 8.16 71.43 -13.22
CA TYR A 514 8.35 71.57 -14.65
C TYR A 514 7.54 72.78 -15.13
N ARG A 515 8.15 73.67 -15.98
CA ARG A 515 7.59 74.94 -16.46
C ARG A 515 7.86 75.18 -17.95
N HIS A 516 7.47 74.21 -18.80
CA HIS A 516 7.69 74.23 -20.26
C HIS A 516 9.16 74.49 -20.70
N GLY A 517 10.12 74.10 -19.85
CA GLY A 517 11.55 74.19 -20.11
C GLY A 517 12.14 72.99 -20.80
N PRO A 518 13.49 72.90 -20.88
CA PRO A 518 14.17 71.69 -21.36
C PRO A 518 13.81 70.48 -20.54
N LEU A 519 13.76 69.31 -21.20
CA LEU A 519 13.46 68.08 -20.56
C LEU A 519 14.58 67.70 -19.55
N LYS A 520 14.23 67.61 -18.30
CA LYS A 520 15.16 67.29 -17.19
C LYS A 520 14.60 66.12 -16.41
N VAL A 521 15.46 65.12 -16.14
CA VAL A 521 15.14 64.03 -15.23
C VAL A 521 15.37 64.52 -13.79
N THR A 522 14.39 64.32 -12.93
CA THR A 522 14.52 64.50 -11.49
C THR A 522 14.45 63.14 -10.83
N ASN A 523 15.48 62.80 -10.04
CA ASN A 523 15.58 61.52 -9.37
C ASN A 523 14.83 61.53 -8.04
N PHE A 524 14.16 60.44 -7.75
CA PHE A 524 13.41 60.18 -6.53
C PHE A 524 13.85 58.86 -5.91
N VAL A 525 13.69 58.79 -4.61
CA VAL A 525 13.89 57.56 -3.82
C VAL A 525 12.61 57.34 -3.00
N TRP A 526 12.04 56.16 -3.08
CA TRP A 526 10.90 55.79 -2.26
C TRP A 526 11.23 54.57 -1.40
N PRO A 527 10.87 54.55 -0.10
CA PRO A 527 10.34 55.62 0.71
C PRO A 527 11.35 56.77 0.85
N GLY A 528 10.83 58.01 0.93
CA GLY A 528 11.68 59.19 1.09
C GLY A 528 12.24 59.34 2.50
N ALA A 529 13.45 59.89 2.62
CA ALA A 529 14.13 60.06 3.91
C ALA A 529 13.44 61.04 4.88
N SER A 530 12.54 61.89 4.38
CA SER A 530 11.84 62.88 5.20
C SER A 530 10.75 62.31 6.12
N GLY A 531 10.30 61.10 5.88
CA GLY A 531 9.23 60.44 6.63
C GLY A 531 7.84 61.12 6.50
N GLN A 532 7.64 61.94 5.47
CA GLN A 532 6.38 62.72 5.32
C GLN A 532 5.21 61.84 4.90
N SER A 533 5.46 60.66 4.31
CA SER A 533 4.44 59.69 3.85
C SER A 533 3.29 60.37 3.08
N LYS A 534 3.66 61.19 2.12
CA LYS A 534 2.69 62.03 1.37
C LYS A 534 3.15 62.21 -0.07
N THR A 535 2.25 62.11 -1.00
CA THR A 535 2.46 62.43 -2.42
C THR A 535 1.44 63.49 -2.85
N ARG A 536 1.91 64.55 -3.58
CA ARG A 536 1.09 65.67 -4.03
C ARG A 536 1.38 65.97 -5.48
N VAL A 537 0.34 66.22 -6.25
CA VAL A 537 0.39 66.73 -7.63
C VAL A 537 -0.29 68.10 -7.70
N VAL A 538 0.38 69.11 -8.29
CA VAL A 538 -0.12 70.47 -8.38
C VAL A 538 0.04 70.93 -9.81
N PHE A 539 -1.05 71.40 -10.40
CA PHE A 539 -1.10 72.09 -11.65
C PHE A 539 -1.32 73.59 -11.35
N THR A 540 -0.46 74.47 -11.85
CA THR A 540 -0.58 75.91 -11.68
C THR A 540 -0.96 76.50 -13.03
N PRO A 541 -2.12 77.22 -13.13
CA PRO A 541 -2.54 77.88 -14.37
C PRO A 541 -1.69 79.12 -14.63
N PRO A 542 -1.67 79.65 -15.89
CA PRO A 542 -0.99 80.90 -16.21
C PRO A 542 -1.67 82.07 -15.51
N ASN A 543 -0.94 83.22 -15.36
CA ASN A 543 -1.42 84.49 -14.82
C ASN A 543 -1.90 84.45 -13.36
N GLY A 544 -1.37 83.62 -12.51
CA GLY A 544 -1.66 83.65 -11.07
C GLY A 544 -3.03 83.07 -10.68
N GLY A 545 -3.62 82.24 -11.54
CA GLY A 545 -4.85 81.50 -11.23
C GLY A 545 -4.69 80.55 -10.05
N ARG A 546 -5.82 80.15 -9.45
CA ARG A 546 -5.79 79.16 -8.31
C ARG A 546 -5.26 77.85 -8.76
N SER A 547 -4.19 77.34 -8.07
CA SER A 547 -3.62 76.07 -8.35
C SER A 547 -4.60 74.94 -8.03
N ILE A 548 -4.61 73.88 -8.89
CA ILE A 548 -5.40 72.70 -8.75
C ILE A 548 -4.45 71.61 -8.21
N ASN A 549 -4.81 70.96 -7.09
CA ASN A 549 -3.97 69.98 -6.51
C ASN A 549 -4.76 68.80 -5.97
N THR A 550 -4.12 67.67 -5.92
CA THR A 550 -4.56 66.49 -5.20
C THR A 550 -3.42 65.96 -4.29
N THR A 551 -3.78 65.39 -3.16
CA THR A 551 -2.82 64.96 -2.16
C THR A 551 -3.23 63.59 -1.63
N TYR A 552 -2.29 62.66 -1.67
CA TYR A 552 -2.41 61.30 -1.14
C TYR A 552 -1.62 61.20 0.15
N GLN A 553 -2.23 60.64 1.17
CA GLN A 553 -1.62 60.44 2.49
C GLN A 553 -1.31 58.94 2.67
N GLY A 554 -0.32 58.62 3.46
CA GLY A 554 0.06 57.24 3.81
C GLY A 554 1.38 56.81 3.20
N GLU A 555 1.92 55.74 3.75
CA GLU A 555 3.22 55.21 3.34
C GLU A 555 3.25 54.75 1.88
N TRP A 556 2.07 54.44 1.31
CA TRP A 556 1.90 54.03 -0.10
C TRP A 556 1.33 55.14 -0.98
N SER A 557 1.40 56.38 -0.55
CA SER A 557 0.86 57.55 -1.26
C SER A 557 1.31 57.67 -2.71
N LEU A 558 2.57 57.31 -3.03
CA LEU A 558 3.07 57.23 -4.40
C LEU A 558 2.27 56.24 -5.25
N TYR A 559 2.01 55.05 -4.72
CA TYR A 559 1.28 54.01 -5.45
C TYR A 559 -0.18 54.36 -5.65
N ARG A 560 -0.83 55.01 -4.64
CA ARG A 560 -2.19 55.53 -4.76
C ARG A 560 -2.27 56.58 -5.85
N MET A 561 -1.30 57.49 -5.91
CA MET A 561 -1.23 58.49 -6.99
C MET A 561 -1.13 57.80 -8.36
N LEU A 562 -0.26 56.80 -8.48
CA LEU A 562 -0.07 56.06 -9.74
C LEU A 562 -1.31 55.26 -10.15
N ASP A 563 -2.08 54.75 -9.21
CA ASP A 563 -3.29 53.97 -9.50
C ASP A 563 -4.47 54.87 -9.89
N GLU A 564 -4.60 56.07 -9.28
CA GLU A 564 -5.75 56.94 -9.49
C GLU A 564 -5.54 57.96 -10.62
N LEU A 565 -4.33 58.57 -10.72
CA LEU A 565 -4.08 59.67 -11.64
C LEU A 565 -3.33 59.29 -12.92
N SER A 566 -2.76 58.08 -12.98
CA SER A 566 -1.97 57.72 -14.15
C SER A 566 -2.67 56.69 -15.02
N GLU A 567 -2.84 56.97 -16.27
CA GLU A 567 -3.13 55.97 -17.29
C GLU A 567 -1.81 55.26 -17.65
N LYS A 568 -1.57 54.07 -17.08
CA LYS A 568 -0.35 53.32 -17.31
C LYS A 568 -0.29 52.80 -18.76
N ARG A 569 0.46 53.47 -19.63
CA ARG A 569 0.75 53.02 -21.00
C ARG A 569 2.24 52.70 -21.11
N SER A 570 2.55 51.40 -21.30
CA SER A 570 3.93 50.98 -21.58
C SER A 570 4.24 51.09 -23.06
N LYS A 571 5.28 51.80 -23.44
CA LYS A 571 5.83 51.80 -24.80
C LYS A 571 6.84 50.67 -24.99
N THR A 572 7.63 50.43 -23.96
CA THR A 572 8.60 49.33 -23.91
C THR A 572 8.61 48.77 -22.50
N ARG A 573 9.25 47.63 -22.31
CA ARG A 573 9.41 47.04 -20.95
C ARG A 573 10.24 47.91 -19.99
N GLN A 574 10.87 48.96 -20.46
CA GLN A 574 11.80 49.80 -19.70
C GLN A 574 11.23 51.18 -19.32
N ASP A 575 10.31 51.72 -20.11
CA ASP A 575 9.82 53.09 -19.90
C ASP A 575 8.30 53.09 -19.62
N LEU A 576 7.89 53.74 -18.54
CA LEU A 576 6.50 53.91 -18.15
C LEU A 576 6.05 55.35 -18.44
N GLU A 577 5.17 55.51 -19.40
CA GLU A 577 4.54 56.80 -19.70
C GLU A 577 3.30 56.96 -18.79
N LEU A 578 3.35 57.98 -17.91
CA LEU A 578 2.28 58.31 -17.00
C LEU A 578 1.51 59.49 -17.58
N HIS A 579 0.20 59.34 -17.71
CA HIS A 579 -0.71 60.39 -18.16
C HIS A 579 -1.47 60.90 -16.95
N PHE A 580 -1.08 62.08 -16.46
CA PHE A 580 -1.78 62.75 -15.37
C PHE A 580 -2.93 63.63 -15.93
N SER A 581 -4.12 63.45 -15.41
CA SER A 581 -5.30 64.25 -15.72
C SER A 581 -5.99 64.67 -14.43
N LEU A 582 -6.09 66.00 -14.17
CA LEU A 582 -6.75 66.53 -12.98
C LEU A 582 -7.57 67.75 -13.36
N MET A 583 -8.90 67.67 -13.26
CA MET A 583 -9.84 68.73 -13.60
C MET A 583 -9.59 69.36 -15.00
N GLY A 584 -9.31 68.49 -15.99
CA GLY A 584 -9.07 68.92 -17.38
C GLY A 584 -7.65 69.40 -17.68
N ASN A 585 -6.75 69.47 -16.72
CA ASN A 585 -5.33 69.76 -16.93
C ASN A 585 -4.56 68.49 -17.13
N ASN A 586 -3.77 68.40 -18.20
CA ASN A 586 -3.09 67.15 -18.59
C ASN A 586 -1.58 67.36 -18.62
N ALA A 587 -0.87 66.31 -18.22
CA ALA A 587 0.57 66.22 -18.35
C ALA A 587 0.99 64.78 -18.67
N LYS A 588 2.05 64.61 -19.45
CA LYS A 588 2.71 63.37 -19.73
C LYS A 588 4.08 63.36 -19.06
N VAL A 589 4.26 62.41 -18.22
CA VAL A 589 5.50 62.24 -17.44
C VAL A 589 6.01 60.84 -17.69
N GLU A 590 7.28 60.71 -17.97
CA GLU A 590 7.97 59.47 -18.12
C GLU A 590 8.58 59.07 -16.78
N LEU A 591 8.28 57.84 -16.33
CA LEU A 591 8.90 57.24 -15.17
C LEU A 591 10.03 56.30 -15.65
N LEU A 592 11.22 56.61 -15.18
CA LEU A 592 12.47 55.90 -15.54
C LEU A 592 12.98 55.12 -14.34
N PRO A 593 12.70 53.81 -14.25
CA PRO A 593 13.22 53.01 -13.15
C PRO A 593 14.74 52.89 -13.23
N SER A 594 15.43 52.94 -12.10
CA SER A 594 16.89 52.76 -12.03
C SER A 594 17.31 51.29 -12.12
N SER A 595 16.36 50.35 -12.02
CA SER A 595 16.60 48.91 -12.07
C SER A 595 15.60 48.22 -13.01
N ILE A 596 16.04 47.15 -13.68
CA ILE A 596 15.18 46.29 -14.49
C ILE A 596 14.15 45.56 -13.60
N ARG A 597 14.49 45.30 -12.35
CA ARG A 597 13.62 44.66 -11.33
C ARG A 597 13.03 45.80 -10.46
N HIS A 598 11.92 46.34 -10.87
CA HIS A 598 11.21 47.38 -10.14
C HIS A 598 9.73 47.03 -9.99
N PRO A 599 9.01 47.59 -8.99
CA PRO A 599 7.65 47.19 -8.69
C PRO A 599 6.57 47.84 -9.59
N PHE A 600 6.91 48.85 -10.41
CA PHE A 600 5.92 49.63 -11.17
C PHE A 600 5.19 48.83 -12.26
N TRP A 601 5.75 47.73 -12.75
CA TRP A 601 5.11 46.78 -13.69
C TRP A 601 4.86 45.40 -13.06
N ASN A 602 5.13 45.25 -11.79
CA ASN A 602 5.09 43.97 -11.13
C ASN A 602 3.67 43.70 -10.59
N SER A 603 2.86 43.02 -11.40
CA SER A 603 1.53 42.57 -10.94
C SER A 603 1.60 41.49 -9.82
N SER A 604 2.80 41.18 -9.30
CA SER A 604 2.94 40.17 -8.24
C SER A 604 2.33 40.62 -6.92
N VAL A 605 2.29 41.93 -6.64
CA VAL A 605 1.66 42.45 -5.42
C VAL A 605 0.15 42.16 -5.45
N GLU A 606 -0.53 42.41 -6.54
CA GLU A 606 -1.97 42.16 -6.69
C GLU A 606 -2.31 40.69 -6.74
N LYS A 607 -1.41 39.86 -7.28
CA LYS A 607 -1.59 38.41 -7.43
C LYS A 607 -1.15 37.61 -6.20
N PHE A 608 -0.48 38.25 -5.25
CA PHE A 608 0.03 37.56 -4.06
C PHE A 608 -1.10 37.24 -3.08
N SER A 609 -1.22 35.99 -2.74
CA SER A 609 -2.18 35.53 -1.74
C SER A 609 -1.62 34.28 -1.07
N CYS A 610 -1.56 34.28 0.26
CA CYS A 610 -1.17 33.07 1.02
C CYS A 610 -2.33 32.07 1.07
N PRO A 611 -2.09 30.81 0.66
CA PRO A 611 -3.08 29.76 0.81
C PRO A 611 -3.29 29.41 2.29
N THR A 612 -4.49 28.95 2.63
CA THR A 612 -4.80 28.49 3.99
C THR A 612 -4.07 27.19 4.34
N ARG A 613 -3.61 26.45 3.31
CA ARG A 613 -2.85 25.21 3.38
C ARG A 613 -1.85 25.13 2.21
N LEU A 614 -0.65 24.59 2.47
CA LEU A 614 0.42 24.41 1.49
C LEU A 614 0.12 23.36 0.44
#